data_4d4afef6b73bcdff07d31fba6c5d3e4c
#
_entry.id   4d4afef6b73bcdff07d31fba6c5d3e4c
#
_cell.length_a   1.000
_cell.length_b   1.000
_cell.length_c   1.000
_cell.angle_alpha   90.00
_cell.angle_beta   90.00
_cell.angle_gamma   90.00
#
_symmetry.space_group_name_H-M   'P 1'
#
loop_
_entity.id
_entity.type
_entity.pdbx_description
1 polymer ?
#
loop_
_entity_poly.entity_id
_entity_poly.type
_entity_poly.pdbx_seq_one_letter_code
_entity_poly.pdbx_strand_id
1 'polypeptide(L)'
;MREYNVILKRDVDYDGFWNDIESDTDGGNLYIPNRKVEFTNERPASLRQCWYLLTDEEAEQLKLDDRVFDVEIPPEHRDDIKPVLRAIQRGDFTKTTSDAGAYLNWGMIRSNFTTNIYGTGTETTSSYTYSLTGDGVDIVIQDSGIEVNHPEFQDEYGVSRVQQIDWYAASGISGTQSVNHYRDYNGHGTHVASTAAGKYFGWAKKARIYSQKLAGLEGTGDSSTGISTTDAFDAIKLWHSSKPIDPKTGAKRPTVVNMSWGYIKYFTSATSLTYRGVTYSNTTATVAANRESNYGFVQNYDGTYYYANNRVSSADTDVQEMIDAGIVVCISAGNYGFKIDLTGGDDYNNSITTSGGNGGTFFYHRGSSPLDDEAIKVGNID
;
A
#
# COMPACT_ATOMS: atom_id res chain seq x y z
N MET A 1 11.99 -18.04 -19.23
CA MET A 1 11.17 -18.23 -18.02
C MET A 1 11.57 -17.16 -17.01
N ARG A 2 10.63 -16.64 -16.25
CA ARG A 2 10.81 -15.72 -15.14
C ARG A 2 9.78 -16.02 -14.06
N GLU A 3 9.93 -15.42 -12.91
CA GLU A 3 9.00 -15.61 -11.81
C GLU A 3 7.70 -14.85 -12.06
N TYR A 4 6.60 -15.56 -11.84
CA TYR A 4 5.25 -15.03 -11.84
C TYR A 4 4.54 -15.37 -10.55
N ASN A 5 3.79 -14.43 -10.01
CA ASN A 5 2.85 -14.66 -8.94
C ASN A 5 1.51 -15.08 -9.53
N VAL A 6 1.08 -16.30 -9.24
CA VAL A 6 -0.24 -16.82 -9.60
C VAL A 6 -1.18 -16.52 -8.44
N ILE A 7 -2.28 -15.84 -8.74
CA ILE A 7 -3.23 -15.33 -7.76
C ILE A 7 -4.59 -15.94 -8.04
N LEU A 8 -5.19 -16.58 -7.05
CA LEU A 8 -6.51 -17.20 -7.17
C LEU A 8 -7.63 -16.24 -6.76
N LYS A 9 -8.81 -16.45 -7.31
CA LYS A 9 -10.03 -15.78 -6.88
C LYS A 9 -10.38 -16.18 -5.44
N ARG A 10 -11.20 -15.38 -4.77
CA ARG A 10 -11.78 -15.72 -3.48
C ARG A 10 -12.77 -16.87 -3.62
N ASP A 11 -12.86 -17.70 -2.59
CA ASP A 11 -13.86 -18.79 -2.47
C ASP A 11 -13.80 -19.85 -3.60
N VAL A 12 -12.61 -20.14 -4.12
CA VAL A 12 -12.38 -21.25 -5.05
C VAL A 12 -11.69 -22.43 -4.35
N ASP A 13 -11.57 -23.56 -5.03
CA ASP A 13 -10.82 -24.73 -4.55
C ASP A 13 -9.30 -24.47 -4.68
N TYR A 14 -8.70 -23.91 -3.64
CA TYR A 14 -7.29 -23.57 -3.61
C TYR A 14 -6.41 -24.82 -3.69
N ASP A 15 -6.69 -25.81 -2.85
CA ASP A 15 -5.89 -27.04 -2.77
C ASP A 15 -5.98 -27.82 -4.09
N GLY A 16 -7.15 -27.88 -4.68
CA GLY A 16 -7.34 -28.49 -5.99
C GLY A 16 -6.54 -27.78 -7.09
N PHE A 17 -6.49 -26.45 -7.07
CA PHE A 17 -5.71 -25.71 -8.05
C PHE A 17 -4.20 -25.95 -7.87
N TRP A 18 -3.67 -25.85 -6.63
CA TRP A 18 -2.25 -26.07 -6.38
C TRP A 18 -1.82 -27.50 -6.72
N ASN A 19 -2.64 -28.48 -6.38
CA ASN A 19 -2.40 -29.87 -6.77
C ASN A 19 -2.40 -30.05 -8.30
N ASP A 20 -3.29 -29.39 -9.03
CA ASP A 20 -3.34 -29.46 -10.48
C ASP A 20 -2.08 -28.90 -11.14
N ILE A 21 -1.60 -27.72 -10.70
CA ILE A 21 -0.42 -27.05 -11.28
C ILE A 21 0.90 -27.74 -10.92
N GLU A 22 0.97 -28.35 -9.72
CA GLU A 22 2.18 -29.01 -9.20
C GLU A 22 2.22 -30.52 -9.49
N SER A 23 1.23 -31.04 -10.17
CA SER A 23 1.13 -32.48 -10.48
C SER A 23 2.32 -32.97 -11.28
N ASP A 24 2.90 -34.10 -10.83
CA ASP A 24 3.96 -34.84 -11.50
C ASP A 24 3.45 -35.88 -12.51
N THR A 25 2.12 -35.96 -12.73
CA THR A 25 1.55 -36.98 -13.64
C THR A 25 1.87 -36.67 -15.09
N ASP A 26 2.05 -37.73 -15.90
CA ASP A 26 2.19 -37.62 -17.35
C ASP A 26 1.00 -36.84 -17.92
N GLY A 27 1.27 -35.66 -18.46
CA GLY A 27 0.25 -34.77 -18.98
C GLY A 27 0.21 -33.43 -18.25
N GLY A 28 0.82 -33.31 -17.08
CA GLY A 28 0.95 -32.03 -16.33
C GLY A 28 -0.38 -31.32 -16.08
N ASN A 29 -0.29 -30.03 -15.86
CA ASN A 29 -1.44 -29.14 -15.79
C ASN A 29 -2.04 -28.96 -17.20
N LEU A 30 -3.35 -28.76 -17.29
CA LEU A 30 -4.05 -28.51 -18.56
C LEU A 30 -3.44 -27.37 -19.37
N TYR A 31 -2.91 -26.36 -18.70
CA TYR A 31 -2.31 -25.16 -19.30
C TYR A 31 -0.80 -25.28 -19.50
N ILE A 32 -0.12 -26.20 -18.78
CA ILE A 32 1.32 -26.44 -18.84
C ILE A 32 1.57 -27.96 -18.95
N PRO A 33 1.19 -28.59 -20.07
CA PRO A 33 1.13 -30.05 -20.17
C PRO A 33 2.48 -30.74 -20.33
N ASN A 34 3.55 -30.01 -20.63
CA ASN A 34 4.79 -30.61 -21.12
C ASN A 34 5.93 -30.59 -20.09
N ARG A 35 5.70 -30.09 -18.90
CA ARG A 35 6.72 -30.03 -17.85
C ARG A 35 6.11 -29.92 -16.45
N LYS A 36 6.90 -30.28 -15.46
CA LYS A 36 6.64 -29.92 -14.07
C LYS A 36 6.87 -28.42 -13.90
N VAL A 37 5.95 -27.76 -13.20
CA VAL A 37 6.08 -26.37 -12.81
C VAL A 37 6.85 -26.29 -11.50
N GLU A 38 7.85 -25.43 -11.46
CA GLU A 38 8.68 -25.20 -10.28
C GLU A 38 8.18 -23.97 -9.54
N PHE A 39 7.78 -24.15 -8.27
CA PHE A 39 7.48 -23.01 -7.41
C PHE A 39 8.78 -22.38 -6.87
N THR A 40 8.80 -21.08 -6.75
CA THR A 40 10.00 -20.32 -6.31
C THR A 40 9.78 -19.61 -4.98
N ASN A 41 8.54 -19.29 -4.64
CA ASN A 41 8.19 -18.70 -3.36
C ASN A 41 6.78 -19.15 -2.94
N GLU A 42 6.73 -20.01 -1.93
CA GLU A 42 5.51 -20.35 -1.23
C GLU A 42 5.19 -19.24 -0.22
N ARG A 43 4.00 -18.66 -0.34
CA ARG A 43 3.53 -17.60 0.55
C ARG A 43 2.82 -18.21 1.76
N PRO A 44 3.49 -18.40 2.93
CA PRO A 44 2.93 -19.20 4.04
C PRO A 44 1.72 -18.53 4.73
N ALA A 45 1.49 -17.25 4.48
CA ALA A 45 0.35 -16.51 5.02
C ALA A 45 -0.73 -16.23 3.98
N SER A 46 -0.55 -16.69 2.73
CA SER A 46 -1.53 -16.54 1.67
C SER A 46 -1.99 -17.91 1.18
N LEU A 47 -3.29 -18.16 1.20
CA LEU A 47 -3.88 -19.34 0.58
C LEU A 47 -4.08 -19.17 -0.93
N ARG A 48 -3.97 -17.93 -1.42
CA ARG A 48 -4.37 -17.53 -2.75
C ARG A 48 -3.22 -17.18 -3.68
N GLN A 49 -1.98 -17.16 -3.19
CA GLN A 49 -0.83 -16.70 -3.96
C GLN A 49 0.35 -17.66 -3.83
N CYS A 50 0.97 -17.98 -4.95
CA CYS A 50 2.22 -18.72 -5.02
C CYS A 50 3.03 -18.28 -6.24
N TRP A 51 4.36 -18.27 -6.14
CA TRP A 51 5.23 -17.88 -7.25
C TRP A 51 5.78 -19.08 -7.98
N TYR A 52 5.72 -19.01 -9.29
CA TYR A 52 6.17 -20.07 -10.18
C TYR A 52 7.10 -19.54 -11.27
N LEU A 53 8.04 -20.39 -11.71
CA LEU A 53 8.91 -20.11 -12.85
C LEU A 53 8.17 -20.48 -14.13
N LEU A 54 7.68 -19.47 -14.87
CA LEU A 54 6.86 -19.64 -16.08
C LEU A 54 7.46 -18.93 -17.29
N THR A 55 7.06 -19.35 -18.49
CA THR A 55 7.18 -18.50 -19.68
C THR A 55 6.02 -17.50 -19.74
N ASP A 56 6.16 -16.47 -20.60
CA ASP A 56 5.11 -15.48 -20.79
C ASP A 56 3.83 -16.11 -21.37
N GLU A 57 4.00 -17.12 -22.24
CA GLU A 57 2.89 -17.87 -22.83
C GLU A 57 2.17 -18.74 -21.79
N GLU A 58 2.92 -19.41 -20.90
CA GLU A 58 2.35 -20.21 -19.82
C GLU A 58 1.56 -19.34 -18.82
N ALA A 59 2.10 -18.17 -18.50
CA ALA A 59 1.41 -17.21 -17.63
C ALA A 59 0.06 -16.75 -18.24
N GLU A 60 0.03 -16.46 -19.55
CA GLU A 60 -1.21 -16.08 -20.24
C GLU A 60 -2.19 -17.26 -20.35
N GLN A 61 -1.71 -18.50 -20.47
CA GLN A 61 -2.57 -19.68 -20.47
C GLN A 61 -3.20 -19.93 -19.11
N LEU A 62 -2.46 -19.78 -18.01
CA LEU A 62 -2.99 -19.93 -16.66
C LEU A 62 -4.11 -18.94 -16.34
N LYS A 63 -4.12 -17.74 -16.92
CA LYS A 63 -5.22 -16.78 -16.77
C LYS A 63 -6.56 -17.28 -17.33
N LEU A 64 -6.55 -18.35 -18.13
CA LEU A 64 -7.77 -18.95 -18.67
C LEU A 64 -8.47 -19.90 -17.67
N ASP A 65 -7.82 -20.30 -16.58
CA ASP A 65 -8.46 -21.07 -15.51
C ASP A 65 -9.45 -20.20 -14.74
N ASP A 66 -10.67 -20.70 -14.59
CA ASP A 66 -11.73 -19.96 -13.92
C ASP A 66 -11.45 -19.65 -12.44
N ARG A 67 -10.53 -20.39 -11.81
CA ARG A 67 -10.06 -20.18 -10.43
C ARG A 67 -9.02 -19.07 -10.32
N VAL A 68 -8.33 -18.73 -11.42
CA VAL A 68 -7.28 -17.72 -11.43
C VAL A 68 -7.88 -16.32 -11.49
N PHE A 69 -7.40 -15.45 -10.62
CA PHE A 69 -7.71 -14.02 -10.61
C PHE A 69 -6.76 -13.24 -11.51
N ASP A 70 -5.46 -13.47 -11.34
CA ASP A 70 -4.41 -12.86 -12.17
C ASP A 70 -3.12 -13.69 -12.12
N VAL A 71 -2.23 -13.44 -13.08
CA VAL A 71 -0.85 -13.93 -13.10
C VAL A 71 0.03 -12.75 -13.46
N GLU A 72 0.83 -12.29 -12.51
CA GLU A 72 1.63 -11.07 -12.68
C GLU A 72 3.10 -11.29 -12.32
N ILE A 73 3.97 -10.45 -12.85
CA ILE A 73 5.36 -10.38 -12.37
C ILE A 73 5.33 -9.76 -10.98
N PRO A 74 5.97 -10.39 -9.96
CA PRO A 74 6.04 -9.82 -8.63
C PRO A 74 6.52 -8.37 -8.64
N PRO A 75 5.91 -7.48 -7.83
CA PRO A 75 6.27 -6.05 -7.80
C PRO A 75 7.77 -5.81 -7.59
N GLU A 76 8.42 -6.66 -6.80
CA GLU A 76 9.84 -6.58 -6.48
C GLU A 76 10.75 -6.86 -7.70
N HIS A 77 10.21 -7.53 -8.73
CA HIS A 77 10.92 -7.86 -9.97
C HIS A 77 10.55 -6.91 -11.12
N ARG A 78 9.90 -5.79 -10.80
CA ARG A 78 9.46 -4.80 -11.79
C ARG A 78 10.18 -3.47 -11.58
N ASP A 79 10.90 -3.03 -12.61
CA ASP A 79 11.61 -1.73 -12.62
C ASP A 79 10.68 -0.54 -12.96
N ASP A 80 9.51 -0.83 -13.53
CA ASP A 80 8.57 0.17 -14.04
C ASP A 80 7.52 0.61 -13.02
N ILE A 81 7.45 -0.08 -11.86
CA ILE A 81 6.64 0.32 -10.71
C ILE A 81 7.50 0.39 -9.46
N LYS A 82 7.11 1.19 -8.52
CA LYS A 82 7.68 1.22 -7.18
C LYS A 82 6.66 1.71 -6.17
N PRO A 83 6.77 1.29 -4.92
CA PRO A 83 6.03 1.91 -3.84
C PRO A 83 6.52 3.35 -3.69
N VAL A 84 5.62 4.28 -3.54
CA VAL A 84 5.92 5.67 -3.25
C VAL A 84 5.11 6.13 -2.06
N LEU A 85 5.73 6.91 -1.20
CA LEU A 85 4.99 7.64 -0.20
C LEU A 85 4.03 8.58 -0.92
N ARG A 86 2.78 8.55 -0.53
CA ARG A 86 1.81 9.53 -1.00
C ARG A 86 2.15 10.83 -0.31
N ALA A 87 3.20 11.49 -0.82
CA ALA A 87 3.84 12.63 -0.21
C ALA A 87 2.85 13.78 -0.01
N ILE A 88 3.01 14.45 1.10
CA ILE A 88 2.37 15.73 1.38
C ILE A 88 2.74 16.68 0.24
N GLN A 89 1.75 17.10 -0.55
CA GLN A 89 1.92 18.31 -1.31
C GLN A 89 2.16 19.43 -0.29
N ARG A 90 3.29 20.10 -0.40
CA ARG A 90 3.55 21.32 0.33
C ARG A 90 2.69 22.44 -0.28
N GLY A 91 1.40 22.38 -0.07
CA GLY A 91 0.51 23.52 -0.23
C GLY A 91 0.65 24.36 1.02
N ASP A 92 0.74 25.67 0.86
CA ASP A 92 0.80 26.61 1.94
C ASP A 92 -0.45 26.50 2.81
N PHE A 93 -0.31 25.73 3.87
CA PHE A 93 -1.23 25.81 4.97
C PHE A 93 -0.73 26.94 5.88
N THR A 94 -1.21 28.15 5.65
CA THR A 94 -0.89 29.30 6.50
C THR A 94 -1.70 29.19 7.79
N LYS A 95 -1.14 28.57 8.80
CA LYS A 95 -1.57 28.86 10.17
C LYS A 95 -1.35 30.35 10.40
N THR A 96 -2.40 31.04 10.81
CA THR A 96 -2.23 32.41 11.24
C THR A 96 -1.32 32.47 12.46
N THR A 97 -0.39 33.40 12.46
CA THR A 97 0.66 33.58 13.44
C THR A 97 0.17 33.95 14.85
N SER A 98 -1.13 34.16 15.07
CA SER A 98 -1.75 34.35 16.36
C SER A 98 -1.93 33.07 17.17
N ASP A 99 -1.44 31.97 16.69
CA ASP A 99 -1.49 30.67 17.33
C ASP A 99 -0.52 30.60 18.51
N ALA A 100 -0.92 31.16 19.62
CA ALA A 100 -0.36 30.78 20.91
C ALA A 100 -0.53 29.28 21.20
N GLY A 101 -1.34 28.61 20.42
CA GLY A 101 -1.53 27.17 20.36
C GLY A 101 -0.66 26.47 19.33
N ALA A 102 0.62 26.81 19.21
CA ALA A 102 1.59 26.18 18.31
C ALA A 102 1.65 24.64 18.40
N TYR A 103 0.91 24.05 19.30
CA TYR A 103 0.87 22.61 19.61
C TYR A 103 -0.44 21.94 19.22
N LEU A 104 -1.33 22.60 18.46
CA LEU A 104 -2.62 22.02 18.13
C LEU A 104 -2.64 21.55 16.68
N ASN A 105 -2.96 20.28 16.52
CA ASN A 105 -3.28 19.71 15.23
C ASN A 105 -4.68 20.22 14.82
N TRP A 106 -4.73 21.20 13.90
CA TRP A 106 -5.98 21.74 13.42
C TRP A 106 -6.89 20.66 12.83
N GLY A 107 -6.33 19.62 12.19
CA GLY A 107 -7.09 18.51 11.65
C GLY A 107 -7.88 17.75 12.71
N MET A 108 -7.33 17.58 13.90
CA MET A 108 -8.06 16.98 15.03
C MET A 108 -9.20 17.87 15.50
N ILE A 109 -8.96 19.18 15.60
CA ILE A 109 -9.99 20.15 15.99
C ILE A 109 -11.05 20.22 14.89
N ARG A 110 -10.65 20.33 13.63
CA ARG A 110 -11.56 20.40 12.49
C ARG A 110 -12.48 19.18 12.40
N SER A 111 -11.96 17.99 12.69
CA SER A 111 -12.75 16.75 12.67
C SER A 111 -13.81 16.66 13.80
N ASN A 112 -13.71 17.49 14.83
CA ASN A 112 -14.71 17.58 15.90
C ASN A 112 -15.81 18.60 15.65
N PHE A 113 -15.74 19.38 14.57
CA PHE A 113 -16.70 20.42 14.26
C PHE A 113 -17.29 20.22 12.87
N THR A 114 -18.58 20.48 12.75
CA THR A 114 -19.33 20.37 11.47
C THR A 114 -19.02 21.50 10.50
N THR A 115 -18.47 22.61 11.01
CA THR A 115 -18.08 23.78 10.23
C THR A 115 -16.60 24.03 10.34
N ASN A 116 -15.97 24.60 9.30
CA ASN A 116 -14.57 24.98 9.37
C ASN A 116 -14.38 26.17 10.32
N ILE A 117 -13.94 25.90 11.53
CA ILE A 117 -13.70 26.93 12.56
C ILE A 117 -12.52 27.84 12.22
N TYR A 118 -11.69 27.46 11.26
CA TYR A 118 -10.55 28.25 10.79
C TYR A 118 -10.85 29.04 9.51
N GLY A 119 -12.08 28.97 9.01
CA GLY A 119 -12.47 29.62 7.76
C GLY A 119 -12.35 31.13 7.75
N THR A 120 -12.41 31.78 8.93
CA THR A 120 -12.28 33.24 9.08
C THR A 120 -10.89 33.66 9.54
N GLY A 121 -10.02 32.74 9.93
CA GLY A 121 -8.70 33.02 10.50
C GLY A 121 -8.71 33.64 11.90
N THR A 122 -9.86 33.69 12.55
CA THR A 122 -10.04 34.31 13.89
C THR A 122 -10.25 33.30 15.01
N GLU A 123 -10.22 32.03 14.70
CA GLU A 123 -10.53 30.95 15.64
C GLU A 123 -9.44 30.76 16.69
N THR A 124 -9.83 30.80 17.95
CA THR A 124 -8.95 30.59 19.09
C THR A 124 -9.17 29.25 19.79
N THR A 125 -10.04 28.41 19.25
CA THR A 125 -10.33 27.09 19.83
C THR A 125 -9.09 26.19 19.76
N SER A 126 -8.64 25.82 20.96
CA SER A 126 -7.39 25.12 21.14
C SER A 126 -7.57 23.71 21.70
N SER A 127 -8.80 23.24 21.81
CA SER A 127 -9.08 21.95 22.43
C SER A 127 -10.15 21.17 21.68
N TYR A 128 -10.10 19.86 21.81
CA TYR A 128 -11.14 18.94 21.36
C TYR A 128 -11.40 17.92 22.47
N THR A 129 -12.61 17.37 22.49
CA THR A 129 -13.00 16.36 23.48
C THR A 129 -12.91 14.98 22.87
N TYR A 130 -12.33 14.04 23.60
CA TYR A 130 -12.26 12.63 23.19
C TYR A 130 -12.52 11.71 24.38
N SER A 131 -13.12 10.54 24.13
CA SER A 131 -13.41 9.54 25.18
C SER A 131 -12.58 8.26 24.99
N LEU A 132 -12.09 8.00 23.77
CA LEU A 132 -11.27 6.83 23.45
C LEU A 132 -9.83 7.23 23.19
N THR A 133 -8.90 6.42 23.70
CA THR A 133 -7.45 6.69 23.64
C THR A 133 -6.67 5.66 22.84
N GLY A 134 -7.34 4.62 22.34
CA GLY A 134 -6.68 3.48 21.67
C GLY A 134 -5.95 2.54 22.65
N ASP A 135 -6.17 2.63 23.96
CA ASP A 135 -5.62 1.64 24.90
C ASP A 135 -6.16 0.26 24.55
N GLY A 136 -5.28 -0.74 24.50
CA GLY A 136 -5.64 -2.09 24.08
C GLY A 136 -5.61 -2.34 22.56
N VAL A 137 -5.22 -1.36 21.73
CA VAL A 137 -5.13 -1.48 20.28
C VAL A 137 -3.65 -1.46 19.83
N ASP A 138 -3.34 -2.26 18.81
CA ASP A 138 -2.05 -2.26 18.12
C ASP A 138 -2.21 -1.59 16.76
N ILE A 139 -1.40 -0.56 16.48
CA ILE A 139 -1.38 0.13 15.19
C ILE A 139 -0.06 -0.17 14.49
N VAL A 140 -0.14 -0.73 13.30
CA VAL A 140 1.02 -0.94 12.42
C VAL A 140 1.07 0.21 11.43
N ILE A 141 2.20 0.91 11.40
CA ILE A 141 2.52 1.92 10.40
C ILE A 141 3.43 1.27 9.37
N GLN A 142 2.85 0.92 8.23
CA GLN A 142 3.55 0.36 7.08
C GLN A 142 4.00 1.52 6.18
N ASP A 143 5.26 1.97 6.35
CA ASP A 143 5.74 3.24 5.81
C ASP A 143 7.28 3.27 5.73
N SER A 144 7.91 4.44 5.79
CA SER A 144 9.37 4.66 5.72
C SER A 144 10.13 4.36 7.01
N GLY A 145 9.45 3.96 8.07
CA GLY A 145 10.01 3.79 9.41
C GLY A 145 9.41 4.77 10.43
N ILE A 146 9.89 4.73 11.66
CA ILE A 146 9.48 5.65 12.73
C ILE A 146 10.69 6.05 13.57
N GLU A 147 10.82 7.34 13.89
CA GLU A 147 11.78 7.81 14.89
C GLU A 147 11.25 7.49 16.29
N VAL A 148 11.69 6.38 16.81
CA VAL A 148 11.12 5.76 18.03
C VAL A 148 11.31 6.57 19.31
N ASN A 149 12.33 7.45 19.33
CA ASN A 149 12.63 8.31 20.49
C ASN A 149 11.90 9.65 20.44
N HIS A 150 11.10 9.90 19.40
CA HIS A 150 10.37 11.16 19.29
C HIS A 150 9.42 11.36 20.48
N PRO A 151 9.36 12.55 21.09
CA PRO A 151 8.53 12.83 22.29
C PRO A 151 7.05 12.50 22.14
N GLU A 152 6.51 12.58 20.91
CA GLU A 152 5.12 12.23 20.61
C GLU A 152 4.77 10.77 20.91
N PHE A 153 5.76 9.89 20.94
CA PHE A 153 5.53 8.47 21.17
C PHE A 153 5.80 8.02 22.60
N GLN A 154 6.23 8.94 23.47
CA GLN A 154 6.49 8.64 24.87
C GLN A 154 5.18 8.58 25.67
N ASP A 155 5.09 7.60 26.56
CA ASP A 155 4.04 7.53 27.57
C ASP A 155 4.29 8.53 28.71
N GLU A 156 3.50 8.44 29.76
CA GLU A 156 3.61 9.29 30.95
C GLU A 156 4.91 9.10 31.76
N TYR A 157 5.61 7.99 31.53
CA TYR A 157 6.90 7.65 32.15
C TYR A 157 8.10 7.95 31.27
N GLY A 158 7.88 8.50 30.08
CA GLY A 158 8.94 8.78 29.11
C GLY A 158 9.39 7.56 28.30
N VAL A 159 8.65 6.45 28.37
CA VAL A 159 8.95 5.23 27.60
C VAL A 159 8.25 5.27 26.28
N SER A 160 8.97 4.93 25.21
CA SER A 160 8.39 4.89 23.87
C SER A 160 7.34 3.77 23.74
N ARG A 161 6.20 4.11 23.15
CA ARG A 161 5.13 3.17 22.78
C ARG A 161 5.39 2.47 21.45
N VAL A 162 6.44 2.88 20.72
CA VAL A 162 6.81 2.28 19.45
C VAL A 162 7.56 0.97 19.68
N GLN A 163 7.03 -0.10 19.13
CA GLN A 163 7.60 -1.43 19.20
C GLN A 163 8.52 -1.66 17.99
N GLN A 164 9.76 -2.02 18.27
CA GLN A 164 10.80 -2.27 17.26
C GLN A 164 10.98 -3.77 17.11
N ILE A 165 9.96 -4.45 16.56
CA ILE A 165 10.04 -5.91 16.38
C ILE A 165 10.78 -6.25 15.09
N ASP A 166 11.50 -7.37 15.09
CA ASP A 166 11.93 -8.01 13.87
C ASP A 166 10.73 -8.76 13.27
N TRP A 167 10.27 -8.29 12.12
CA TRP A 167 9.06 -8.81 11.48
C TRP A 167 9.23 -10.24 10.98
N TYR A 168 10.42 -10.62 10.50
CA TYR A 168 10.70 -12.00 10.11
C TYR A 168 10.67 -12.93 11.33
N ALA A 169 11.36 -12.57 12.42
CA ALA A 169 11.34 -13.35 13.64
C ALA A 169 9.94 -13.42 14.28
N ALA A 170 9.18 -12.31 14.26
CA ALA A 170 7.86 -12.25 14.86
C ALA A 170 6.78 -13.01 14.07
N SER A 171 6.94 -13.15 12.76
CA SER A 171 6.04 -13.88 11.88
C SER A 171 6.45 -15.32 11.61
N GLY A 172 7.73 -15.65 11.75
CA GLY A 172 8.29 -16.94 11.38
C GLY A 172 8.60 -17.11 9.89
N ILE A 173 8.47 -16.04 9.10
CA ILE A 173 8.89 -16.03 7.69
C ILE A 173 10.42 -16.06 7.63
N SER A 174 10.99 -16.78 6.68
CA SER A 174 12.43 -16.80 6.45
C SER A 174 12.90 -15.45 5.90
N GLY A 175 13.87 -14.86 6.56
CA GLY A 175 14.45 -13.58 6.19
C GLY A 175 15.23 -12.94 7.33
N THR A 176 15.81 -11.78 7.05
CA THR A 176 16.54 -11.01 8.06
C THR A 176 16.28 -9.53 7.83
N GLN A 177 15.95 -8.80 8.90
CA GLN A 177 15.92 -7.35 8.86
C GLN A 177 17.31 -6.79 9.18
N SER A 178 17.68 -5.72 8.49
CA SER A 178 18.92 -5.00 8.78
C SER A 178 18.87 -4.33 10.15
N VAL A 179 20.01 -4.09 10.75
CA VAL A 179 20.13 -3.27 11.95
C VAL A 179 19.50 -1.89 11.67
N ASN A 180 18.73 -1.40 12.61
CA ASN A 180 17.98 -0.14 12.48
C ASN A 180 16.85 -0.15 11.43
N HIS A 181 16.33 -1.31 11.08
CA HIS A 181 15.20 -1.49 10.16
C HIS A 181 13.97 -0.62 10.49
N TYR A 182 13.84 -0.14 11.69
CA TYR A 182 12.74 0.71 12.15
C TYR A 182 12.97 2.21 11.95
N ARG A 183 14.23 2.65 11.77
CA ARG A 183 14.57 4.07 11.67
C ARG A 183 13.94 4.73 10.47
N ASP A 184 13.49 5.96 10.67
CA ASP A 184 12.90 6.79 9.62
C ASP A 184 13.89 7.87 9.17
N TYR A 185 14.50 7.66 8.00
CA TYR A 185 15.38 8.64 7.36
C TYR A 185 14.63 9.56 6.39
N ASN A 186 13.35 9.27 6.13
CA ASN A 186 12.49 10.06 5.27
C ASN A 186 11.70 11.10 6.08
N GLY A 187 11.24 10.73 7.27
CA GLY A 187 10.38 11.53 8.14
C GLY A 187 8.89 11.33 7.91
N HIS A 188 8.49 10.66 6.82
CA HIS A 188 7.09 10.48 6.48
C HIS A 188 6.38 9.53 7.44
N GLY A 189 6.95 8.35 7.70
CA GLY A 189 6.35 7.37 8.61
C GLY A 189 6.25 7.88 10.05
N THR A 190 7.22 8.67 10.52
CA THR A 190 7.15 9.34 11.81
C THR A 190 5.99 10.32 11.88
N HIS A 191 5.78 11.11 10.83
CA HIS A 191 4.66 12.04 10.74
C HIS A 191 3.31 11.30 10.73
N VAL A 192 3.20 10.24 9.94
CA VAL A 192 2.00 9.38 9.86
C VAL A 192 1.69 8.75 11.21
N ALA A 193 2.70 8.17 11.88
CA ALA A 193 2.57 7.59 13.22
C ALA A 193 2.12 8.62 14.25
N SER A 194 2.67 9.85 14.18
CA SER A 194 2.28 10.96 15.06
C SER A 194 0.82 11.36 14.85
N THR A 195 0.36 11.45 13.61
CA THR A 195 -1.05 11.73 13.29
C THR A 195 -1.99 10.64 13.80
N ALA A 196 -1.61 9.37 13.67
CA ALA A 196 -2.42 8.26 14.14
C ALA A 196 -2.44 8.15 15.66
N ALA A 197 -1.27 8.22 16.33
CA ALA A 197 -1.11 7.81 17.71
C ALA A 197 -0.15 8.67 18.54
N GLY A 198 0.19 9.87 18.11
CA GLY A 198 1.00 10.81 18.87
C GLY A 198 0.31 11.24 20.18
N LYS A 199 1.11 11.58 21.16
CA LYS A 199 0.64 12.02 22.49
C LYS A 199 -0.19 13.30 22.42
N TYR A 200 0.27 14.26 21.63
CA TYR A 200 -0.37 15.57 21.48
C TYR A 200 -1.11 15.70 20.15
N PHE A 201 -0.55 15.17 19.07
CA PHE A 201 -1.04 15.35 17.71
C PHE A 201 -1.77 14.13 17.13
N GLY A 202 -1.90 13.03 17.89
CA GLY A 202 -2.57 11.82 17.45
C GLY A 202 -3.91 11.56 18.14
N TRP A 203 -4.74 10.74 17.49
CA TRP A 203 -6.03 10.32 18.03
C TRP A 203 -5.88 9.19 19.07
N ALA A 204 -5.13 8.14 18.71
CA ALA A 204 -5.00 6.92 19.51
C ALA A 204 -3.83 7.03 20.51
N LYS A 205 -3.87 8.01 21.41
CA LYS A 205 -2.79 8.46 22.31
C LYS A 205 -2.18 7.36 23.19
N LYS A 206 -2.85 6.23 23.41
CA LYS A 206 -2.41 5.10 24.24
C LYS A 206 -2.28 3.78 23.46
N ALA A 207 -2.47 3.80 22.14
CA ALA A 207 -2.22 2.61 21.32
C ALA A 207 -0.74 2.23 21.33
N ARG A 208 -0.44 0.94 21.18
CA ARG A 208 0.90 0.48 20.82
C ARG A 208 1.13 0.73 19.34
N ILE A 209 2.32 1.18 18.98
CA ILE A 209 2.68 1.51 17.61
C ILE A 209 3.75 0.53 17.16
N TYR A 210 3.56 -0.05 15.99
CA TYR A 210 4.52 -0.97 15.37
C TYR A 210 5.03 -0.34 14.08
N SER A 211 6.36 -0.21 13.97
CA SER A 211 6.99 0.28 12.76
C SER A 211 7.24 -0.89 11.82
N GLN A 212 6.67 -0.81 10.61
CA GLN A 212 7.03 -1.71 9.52
C GLN A 212 7.55 -0.88 8.35
N LYS A 213 8.87 -0.79 8.25
CA LYS A 213 9.54 -0.08 7.16
C LYS A 213 9.52 -0.91 5.89
N LEU A 214 8.98 -0.34 4.82
CA LEU A 214 8.95 -0.99 3.51
C LEU A 214 10.23 -0.72 2.71
N ALA A 215 10.67 -1.73 1.99
CA ALA A 215 11.71 -1.59 0.98
C ALA A 215 11.26 -0.62 -0.13
N GLY A 216 12.18 0.25 -0.55
CA GLY A 216 11.91 1.30 -1.55
C GLY A 216 11.34 2.59 -0.97
N LEU A 217 11.07 2.66 0.34
CA LEU A 217 10.64 3.88 1.04
C LEU A 217 11.73 4.46 1.96
N GLU A 218 12.94 3.93 1.88
CA GLU A 218 14.09 4.42 2.64
C GLU A 218 14.40 5.88 2.27
N GLY A 219 14.74 6.67 3.25
CA GLY A 219 15.13 8.06 3.03
C GLY A 219 16.57 8.18 2.50
N THR A 220 16.94 9.34 2.02
CA THR A 220 18.28 9.63 1.54
C THR A 220 19.31 9.38 2.64
N GLY A 221 20.33 8.58 2.32
CA GLY A 221 21.41 8.23 3.25
C GLY A 221 21.09 7.05 4.19
N ASP A 222 19.93 6.44 4.06
CA ASP A 222 19.60 5.23 4.79
C ASP A 222 20.30 4.03 4.16
N SER A 223 21.04 3.28 4.97
CA SER A 223 21.69 2.03 4.59
C SER A 223 20.93 0.79 5.06
N SER A 224 19.84 0.97 5.80
CA SER A 224 18.99 -0.13 6.25
C SER A 224 17.94 -0.44 5.19
N THR A 225 17.76 -1.72 4.90
CA THR A 225 16.72 -2.17 3.96
C THR A 225 15.43 -2.46 4.71
N GLY A 226 14.31 -1.98 4.21
CA GLY A 226 12.98 -2.34 4.67
C GLY A 226 12.63 -3.80 4.31
N ILE A 227 11.51 -4.28 4.83
CA ILE A 227 10.93 -5.56 4.42
C ILE A 227 10.32 -5.42 3.02
N SER A 228 10.37 -6.47 2.19
CA SER A 228 9.72 -6.45 0.88
C SER A 228 8.21 -6.23 1.04
N THR A 229 7.56 -5.67 0.02
CA THR A 229 6.11 -5.44 0.12
C THR A 229 5.35 -6.75 0.28
N THR A 230 5.74 -7.80 -0.43
CA THR A 230 5.16 -9.14 -0.32
C THR A 230 5.28 -9.69 1.10
N ASP A 231 6.51 -9.76 1.65
CA ASP A 231 6.74 -10.27 3.00
C ASP A 231 6.06 -9.41 4.07
N ALA A 232 5.92 -8.11 3.83
CA ALA A 232 5.32 -7.18 4.77
C ALA A 232 3.86 -7.52 5.09
N PHE A 233 3.08 -7.85 4.07
CA PHE A 233 1.69 -8.27 4.25
C PHE A 233 1.59 -9.61 4.99
N ASP A 234 2.37 -10.58 4.56
CA ASP A 234 2.40 -11.90 5.20
C ASP A 234 2.85 -11.81 6.66
N ALA A 235 3.88 -11.02 6.93
CA ALA A 235 4.39 -10.83 8.28
C ALA A 235 3.33 -10.24 9.22
N ILE A 236 2.53 -9.27 8.76
CA ILE A 236 1.44 -8.71 9.57
C ILE A 236 0.37 -9.76 9.85
N LYS A 237 -0.06 -10.53 8.82
CA LYS A 237 -1.10 -11.57 8.96
C LYS A 237 -0.67 -12.64 9.98
N LEU A 238 0.54 -13.19 9.83
CA LEU A 238 1.09 -14.21 10.73
C LEU A 238 1.32 -13.68 12.15
N TRP A 239 1.90 -12.49 12.29
CA TRP A 239 2.09 -11.86 13.59
C TRP A 239 0.73 -11.61 14.26
N HIS A 240 -0.28 -11.08 13.54
CA HIS A 240 -1.61 -10.88 14.09
C HIS A 240 -2.22 -12.19 14.61
N SER A 241 -2.10 -13.26 13.84
CA SER A 241 -2.64 -14.58 14.23
C SER A 241 -1.92 -15.19 15.44
N SER A 242 -0.64 -14.91 15.62
CA SER A 242 0.20 -15.45 16.70
C SER A 242 0.18 -14.63 18.00
N LYS A 243 -0.45 -13.44 18.02
CA LYS A 243 -0.46 -12.57 19.20
C LYS A 243 -1.04 -13.28 20.44
N PRO A 244 -0.47 -13.04 21.62
CA PRO A 244 -1.00 -13.58 22.87
C PRO A 244 -2.34 -12.91 23.23
N ILE A 245 -3.10 -13.61 24.06
CA ILE A 245 -4.29 -13.03 24.69
C ILE A 245 -3.87 -11.92 25.65
N ASP A 246 -4.47 -10.75 25.52
CA ASP A 246 -4.28 -9.65 26.45
C ASP A 246 -5.01 -9.97 27.78
N PRO A 247 -4.30 -10.05 28.90
CA PRO A 247 -4.91 -10.42 30.18
C PRO A 247 -5.97 -9.43 30.69
N LYS A 248 -5.95 -8.18 30.18
CA LYS A 248 -6.95 -7.17 30.55
C LYS A 248 -8.32 -7.41 29.89
N THR A 249 -8.30 -7.93 28.66
CA THR A 249 -9.52 -8.06 27.85
C THR A 249 -9.98 -9.50 27.67
N GLY A 250 -9.10 -10.48 27.91
CA GLY A 250 -9.32 -11.88 27.62
C GLY A 250 -9.36 -12.21 26.11
N ALA A 251 -8.95 -11.28 25.25
CA ALA A 251 -8.91 -11.41 23.79
C ALA A 251 -7.57 -10.92 23.24
N LYS A 252 -7.26 -11.28 22.00
CA LYS A 252 -6.11 -10.67 21.29
C LYS A 252 -6.39 -9.18 21.06
N ARG A 253 -5.33 -8.36 21.17
CA ARG A 253 -5.45 -6.94 20.84
C ARG A 253 -5.79 -6.79 19.37
N PRO A 254 -6.81 -6.01 18.99
CA PRO A 254 -7.11 -5.74 17.60
C PRO A 254 -5.91 -5.05 16.91
N THR A 255 -5.76 -5.31 15.61
CA THR A 255 -4.74 -4.70 14.77
C THR A 255 -5.38 -3.73 13.80
N VAL A 256 -4.80 -2.54 13.69
CA VAL A 256 -5.09 -1.56 12.64
C VAL A 256 -3.82 -1.33 11.84
N VAL A 257 -3.89 -1.42 10.54
CA VAL A 257 -2.75 -1.15 9.63
C VAL A 257 -3.01 0.15 8.89
N ASN A 258 -2.05 1.06 8.92
CA ASN A 258 -2.08 2.27 8.11
C ASN A 258 -1.10 2.18 6.95
N MET A 259 -1.60 2.43 5.75
CA MET A 259 -0.86 2.42 4.47
C MET A 259 -0.97 3.79 3.82
N SER A 260 0.03 4.64 4.06
CA SER A 260 0.10 5.99 3.45
C SER A 260 1.03 6.00 2.22
N TRP A 261 0.99 4.94 1.44
CA TRP A 261 1.79 4.73 0.24
C TRP A 261 0.95 4.10 -0.88
N GLY A 262 1.50 4.00 -2.09
CA GLY A 262 0.83 3.33 -3.21
C GLY A 262 1.74 3.15 -4.41
N TYR A 263 1.34 2.30 -5.35
CA TYR A 263 2.10 2.04 -6.57
C TYR A 263 1.77 3.07 -7.66
N ILE A 264 2.83 3.59 -8.27
CA ILE A 264 2.76 4.46 -9.45
C ILE A 264 3.54 3.80 -10.57
N LYS A 265 2.96 3.80 -11.76
CA LYS A 265 3.62 3.42 -13.00
C LYS A 265 4.34 4.61 -13.60
N TYR A 266 5.64 4.44 -13.88
CA TYR A 266 6.48 5.40 -14.61
C TYR A 266 6.64 4.93 -16.05
N PHE A 267 6.55 5.87 -17.02
CA PHE A 267 6.79 5.59 -18.42
C PHE A 267 7.31 6.83 -19.15
N THR A 268 8.20 6.62 -20.12
CA THR A 268 8.78 7.68 -20.97
C THR A 268 8.11 7.76 -22.32
N SER A 269 7.51 6.65 -22.76
CA SER A 269 6.85 6.55 -24.06
C SER A 269 5.66 5.60 -24.00
N ALA A 270 4.68 5.85 -24.83
CA ALA A 270 3.52 4.98 -25.01
C ALA A 270 3.41 4.58 -26.49
N THR A 271 3.08 3.33 -26.75
CA THR A 271 2.81 2.82 -28.10
C THR A 271 1.36 3.02 -28.50
N SER A 272 0.44 2.98 -27.54
CA SER A 272 -0.96 3.31 -27.75
C SER A 272 -1.59 3.85 -26.46
N LEU A 273 -2.63 4.65 -26.63
CA LEU A 273 -3.50 5.17 -25.58
C LEU A 273 -4.95 4.86 -25.97
N THR A 274 -5.70 4.22 -25.10
CA THR A 274 -7.15 4.08 -25.25
C THR A 274 -7.85 4.98 -24.24
N TYR A 275 -8.65 5.89 -24.72
CA TYR A 275 -9.42 6.81 -23.88
C TYR A 275 -10.89 6.81 -24.32
N ARG A 276 -11.79 6.43 -23.41
CA ARG A 276 -13.23 6.29 -23.64
C ARG A 276 -13.57 5.51 -24.93
N GLY A 277 -12.89 4.36 -25.10
CA GLY A 277 -13.10 3.47 -26.23
C GLY A 277 -12.41 3.87 -27.54
N VAL A 278 -11.77 5.04 -27.61
CA VAL A 278 -10.99 5.47 -28.78
C VAL A 278 -9.52 5.20 -28.58
N THR A 279 -8.90 4.45 -29.49
CA THR A 279 -7.47 4.13 -29.43
C THR A 279 -6.65 5.03 -30.34
N TYR A 280 -5.64 5.65 -29.77
CA TYR A 280 -4.68 6.52 -30.45
C TYR A 280 -3.33 5.79 -30.55
N SER A 281 -2.79 5.69 -31.75
CA SER A 281 -1.45 5.13 -32.02
C SER A 281 -0.40 6.23 -32.09
N ASN A 282 0.85 5.89 -31.80
CA ASN A 282 2.01 6.81 -31.85
C ASN A 282 1.83 8.04 -30.95
N THR A 283 1.68 7.82 -29.68
CA THR A 283 1.00 8.68 -28.73
C THR A 283 1.88 9.57 -27.89
N THR A 284 3.22 9.48 -27.96
CA THR A 284 4.08 10.30 -27.09
C THR A 284 3.77 11.79 -27.23
N ALA A 285 3.61 12.28 -28.46
CA ALA A 285 3.25 13.70 -28.70
C ALA A 285 1.80 14.01 -28.28
N THR A 286 0.87 13.10 -28.51
CA THR A 286 -0.54 13.25 -28.13
C THR A 286 -0.70 13.23 -26.61
N VAL A 287 0.04 12.34 -25.94
CA VAL A 287 0.13 12.27 -24.49
C VAL A 287 0.70 13.58 -23.93
N ALA A 288 1.81 14.07 -24.49
CA ALA A 288 2.42 15.32 -24.08
C ALA A 288 1.50 16.55 -24.22
N ALA A 289 0.70 16.59 -25.27
CA ALA A 289 -0.17 17.73 -25.56
C ALA A 289 -1.44 17.79 -24.67
N ASN A 290 -1.92 16.64 -24.16
CA ASN A 290 -3.23 16.54 -23.51
C ASN A 290 -3.20 15.84 -22.14
N ARG A 291 -2.03 15.69 -21.56
CA ARG A 291 -1.75 14.82 -20.40
C ARG A 291 -2.66 15.01 -19.18
N GLU A 292 -2.67 16.18 -18.59
CA GLU A 292 -3.37 16.41 -17.31
C GLU A 292 -4.85 16.73 -17.51
N SER A 293 -5.14 17.63 -18.46
CA SER A 293 -6.49 18.14 -18.66
C SER A 293 -7.43 17.13 -19.31
N ASN A 294 -6.92 16.28 -20.21
CA ASN A 294 -7.77 15.42 -21.03
C ASN A 294 -7.69 13.94 -20.65
N TYR A 295 -6.50 13.43 -20.28
CA TYR A 295 -6.33 11.99 -20.06
C TYR A 295 -6.06 11.61 -18.60
N GLY A 296 -5.68 12.54 -17.73
CA GLY A 296 -5.57 12.33 -16.28
C GLY A 296 -4.32 11.62 -15.81
N PHE A 297 -3.18 11.77 -16.49
CA PHE A 297 -1.87 11.39 -16.00
C PHE A 297 -0.93 12.60 -15.95
N VAL A 298 0.10 12.51 -15.11
CA VAL A 298 0.96 13.63 -14.73
C VAL A 298 2.36 13.46 -15.32
N GLN A 299 3.00 14.56 -15.70
CA GLN A 299 4.40 14.58 -16.08
C GLN A 299 5.24 15.04 -14.88
N ASN A 300 6.42 14.44 -14.69
CA ASN A 300 7.35 14.91 -13.67
C ASN A 300 7.89 16.31 -14.00
N TYR A 301 8.44 16.98 -12.98
CA TYR A 301 8.84 18.39 -13.07
C TYR A 301 9.84 18.69 -14.20
N ASP A 302 10.79 17.78 -14.44
CA ASP A 302 11.82 17.96 -15.49
C ASP A 302 11.38 17.49 -16.89
N GLY A 303 10.16 16.97 -17.01
CA GLY A 303 9.59 16.53 -18.27
C GLY A 303 10.12 15.23 -18.83
N THR A 304 10.90 14.46 -18.05
CA THR A 304 11.58 13.26 -18.54
C THR A 304 10.67 12.04 -18.58
N TYR A 305 9.67 11.94 -17.71
CA TYR A 305 8.73 10.82 -17.69
C TYR A 305 7.33 11.25 -17.25
N TYR A 306 6.38 10.37 -17.54
CA TYR A 306 4.99 10.44 -17.06
C TYR A 306 4.78 9.43 -15.96
N TYR A 307 3.80 9.69 -15.11
CA TYR A 307 3.35 8.73 -14.11
C TYR A 307 1.82 8.75 -13.96
N ALA A 308 1.30 7.60 -13.59
CA ALA A 308 -0.13 7.37 -13.42
C ALA A 308 -0.36 6.33 -12.32
N ASN A 309 -1.60 6.24 -11.88
CA ASN A 309 -2.02 5.18 -10.97
C ASN A 309 -1.71 3.80 -11.55
N ASN A 310 -1.31 2.87 -10.69
CA ASN A 310 -1.10 1.49 -11.08
C ASN A 310 -1.71 0.52 -10.07
N ARG A 311 -2.46 -0.45 -10.59
CA ARG A 311 -2.95 -1.58 -9.78
C ARG A 311 -1.91 -2.70 -9.78
N VAL A 312 -1.75 -3.32 -8.63
CA VAL A 312 -0.93 -4.50 -8.38
C VAL A 312 -1.84 -5.51 -7.71
N SER A 313 -2.23 -6.54 -8.45
CA SER A 313 -3.28 -7.48 -8.03
C SER A 313 -2.90 -8.23 -6.76
N SER A 314 -1.61 -8.58 -6.59
CA SER A 314 -1.12 -9.22 -5.36
C SER A 314 -1.29 -8.33 -4.13
N ALA A 315 -0.93 -7.06 -4.22
CA ALA A 315 -1.08 -6.13 -3.10
C ALA A 315 -2.56 -5.91 -2.71
N ASP A 316 -3.45 -5.88 -3.69
CA ASP A 316 -4.89 -5.78 -3.45
C ASP A 316 -5.44 -7.05 -2.79
N THR A 317 -4.98 -8.21 -3.26
CA THR A 317 -5.33 -9.51 -2.67
C THR A 317 -4.82 -9.62 -1.23
N ASP A 318 -3.60 -9.15 -0.95
CA ASP A 318 -3.05 -9.12 0.40
C ASP A 318 -3.86 -8.26 1.37
N VAL A 319 -4.34 -7.10 0.90
CA VAL A 319 -5.24 -6.24 1.69
C VAL A 319 -6.52 -6.98 2.02
N GLN A 320 -7.12 -7.67 1.05
CA GLN A 320 -8.33 -8.45 1.26
C GLN A 320 -8.10 -9.58 2.27
N GLU A 321 -7.00 -10.32 2.15
CA GLU A 321 -6.64 -11.38 3.11
C GLU A 321 -6.38 -10.86 4.53
N MET A 322 -5.81 -9.65 4.66
CA MET A 322 -5.69 -9.01 5.99
C MET A 322 -7.05 -8.68 6.59
N ILE A 323 -7.98 -8.17 5.78
CA ILE A 323 -9.35 -7.87 6.23
C ILE A 323 -10.05 -9.17 6.64
N ASP A 324 -9.93 -10.24 5.86
CA ASP A 324 -10.47 -11.56 6.16
C ASP A 324 -9.89 -12.15 7.47
N ALA A 325 -8.64 -11.83 7.78
CA ALA A 325 -8.01 -12.19 9.05
C ALA A 325 -8.47 -11.33 10.25
N GLY A 326 -9.37 -10.37 10.05
CA GLY A 326 -9.90 -9.49 11.10
C GLY A 326 -9.03 -8.26 11.39
N ILE A 327 -8.14 -7.89 10.48
CA ILE A 327 -7.29 -6.70 10.58
C ILE A 327 -8.03 -5.52 9.95
N VAL A 328 -8.07 -4.39 10.62
CA VAL A 328 -8.61 -3.14 10.06
C VAL A 328 -7.53 -2.47 9.22
N VAL A 329 -7.84 -2.19 7.96
CA VAL A 329 -6.90 -1.58 7.01
C VAL A 329 -7.35 -0.17 6.64
N CYS A 330 -6.45 0.81 6.82
CA CYS A 330 -6.65 2.20 6.44
C CYS A 330 -5.67 2.56 5.31
N ILE A 331 -6.19 3.09 4.20
CA ILE A 331 -5.42 3.40 2.99
C ILE A 331 -5.64 4.87 2.62
N SER A 332 -4.57 5.58 2.29
CA SER A 332 -4.69 6.96 1.82
C SER A 332 -5.21 7.02 0.38
N ALA A 333 -6.05 8.01 0.07
CA ALA A 333 -6.56 8.25 -1.29
C ALA A 333 -5.51 8.77 -2.28
N GLY A 334 -4.30 9.14 -1.83
CA GLY A 334 -3.22 9.70 -2.63
C GLY A 334 -3.27 11.22 -2.76
N ASN A 335 -2.21 11.81 -3.34
CA ASN A 335 -1.99 13.26 -3.35
C ASN A 335 -1.82 13.86 -4.76
N TYR A 336 -1.90 13.04 -5.80
CA TYR A 336 -1.56 13.49 -7.16
C TYR A 336 -2.73 14.07 -7.94
N GLY A 337 -3.95 14.08 -7.38
CA GLY A 337 -5.15 14.52 -8.09
C GLY A 337 -5.47 13.65 -9.31
N PHE A 338 -4.99 12.43 -9.36
CA PHE A 338 -5.29 11.50 -10.43
C PHE A 338 -6.79 11.25 -10.52
N LYS A 339 -7.30 11.27 -11.76
CA LYS A 339 -8.66 10.84 -12.01
C LYS A 339 -8.81 9.35 -11.70
N ILE A 340 -9.83 9.01 -10.94
CA ILE A 340 -10.22 7.63 -10.61
C ILE A 340 -11.69 7.49 -10.99
N ASP A 341 -12.05 6.35 -11.58
CA ASP A 341 -13.42 6.02 -11.91
C ASP A 341 -13.85 4.68 -11.31
N LEU A 342 -15.13 4.54 -11.11
CA LEU A 342 -15.72 3.30 -10.58
C LEU A 342 -15.89 2.27 -11.70
N THR A 343 -15.98 1.00 -11.34
CA THR A 343 -16.31 -0.09 -12.28
C THR A 343 -17.60 0.23 -13.04
N GLY A 344 -17.51 0.21 -14.37
CA GLY A 344 -18.61 0.57 -15.26
C GLY A 344 -18.70 2.06 -15.63
N GLY A 345 -17.86 2.92 -15.05
CA GLY A 345 -17.74 4.31 -15.46
C GLY A 345 -17.03 4.47 -16.80
N ASP A 346 -17.24 5.62 -17.45
CA ASP A 346 -16.72 5.91 -18.81
C ASP A 346 -15.19 5.88 -18.89
N ASP A 347 -14.52 6.20 -17.81
CA ASP A 347 -13.06 6.30 -17.74
C ASP A 347 -12.39 5.07 -17.14
N TYR A 348 -13.14 4.14 -16.56
CA TYR A 348 -12.59 2.96 -15.85
C TYR A 348 -11.66 2.09 -16.70
N ASN A 349 -11.97 1.96 -18.00
CA ASN A 349 -11.22 1.15 -18.95
C ASN A 349 -10.22 1.94 -19.80
N ASN A 350 -9.94 3.19 -19.45
CA ASN A 350 -8.89 3.95 -20.11
C ASN A 350 -7.53 3.30 -19.82
N SER A 351 -6.74 3.08 -20.87
CA SER A 351 -5.50 2.32 -20.76
C SER A 351 -4.37 2.92 -21.59
N ILE A 352 -3.15 2.65 -21.16
CA ILE A 352 -1.92 2.97 -21.89
C ILE A 352 -1.15 1.68 -22.13
N THR A 353 -0.60 1.54 -23.32
CA THR A 353 0.37 0.48 -23.63
C THR A 353 1.75 1.11 -23.75
N THR A 354 2.69 0.59 -22.99
CA THR A 354 4.09 1.01 -23.00
C THR A 354 4.96 -0.06 -23.63
N SER A 355 6.15 0.33 -24.15
CA SER A 355 7.18 -0.59 -24.67
C SER A 355 8.34 -0.70 -23.68
N GLY A 356 9.10 -1.80 -23.76
CA GLY A 356 10.27 -2.05 -22.91
C GLY A 356 10.14 -3.34 -22.10
N GLY A 357 11.12 -3.68 -21.27
CA GLY A 357 11.24 -4.96 -20.56
C GLY A 357 10.04 -5.35 -19.69
N ASN A 358 9.37 -4.38 -19.10
CA ASN A 358 8.11 -4.53 -18.36
C ASN A 358 6.97 -3.75 -19.06
N GLY A 359 7.06 -3.65 -20.39
CA GLY A 359 6.02 -3.04 -21.21
C GLY A 359 4.73 -3.84 -21.13
N GLY A 360 3.63 -3.20 -21.46
CA GLY A 360 2.32 -3.82 -21.46
C GLY A 360 1.22 -2.79 -21.37
N THR A 361 -0.01 -3.26 -21.33
CA THR A 361 -1.18 -2.41 -21.17
C THR A 361 -1.54 -2.30 -19.70
N PHE A 362 -1.74 -1.08 -19.20
CA PHE A 362 -2.23 -0.83 -17.85
C PHE A 362 -3.37 0.16 -17.84
N PHE A 363 -4.28 -0.01 -16.89
CA PHE A 363 -5.47 0.82 -16.71
C PHE A 363 -5.20 1.88 -15.65
N TYR A 364 -5.14 3.12 -16.04
CA TYR A 364 -4.63 4.20 -15.18
C TYR A 364 -5.71 5.00 -14.41
N HIS A 365 -7.01 4.72 -14.64
CA HIS A 365 -8.11 5.31 -13.88
C HIS A 365 -8.74 4.38 -12.85
N ARG A 366 -8.13 3.22 -12.59
CA ARG A 366 -8.62 2.24 -11.60
C ARG A 366 -8.08 2.45 -10.19
N GLY A 367 -7.43 3.57 -9.91
CA GLY A 367 -6.75 3.84 -8.65
C GLY A 367 -5.36 3.21 -8.56
N SER A 368 -4.73 3.32 -7.41
CA SER A 368 -3.42 2.72 -7.08
C SER A 368 -3.58 1.67 -6.01
N SER A 369 -2.85 0.56 -6.14
CA SER A 369 -2.70 -0.40 -5.03
C SER A 369 -1.76 0.18 -3.94
N PRO A 370 -1.88 -0.28 -2.68
CA PRO A 370 -2.87 -1.23 -2.22
C PRO A 370 -4.28 -0.62 -2.22
N LEU A 371 -5.30 -1.40 -2.57
CA LEU A 371 -6.69 -0.94 -2.60
C LEU A 371 -7.65 -2.12 -2.51
N ASP A 372 -8.65 -2.01 -1.65
CA ASP A 372 -9.77 -2.93 -1.54
C ASP A 372 -11.05 -2.18 -1.19
N ASP A 373 -12.21 -2.72 -1.58
CA ASP A 373 -13.49 -2.05 -1.35
C ASP A 373 -13.91 -2.04 0.12
N GLU A 374 -13.47 -3.00 0.90
CA GLU A 374 -13.74 -3.13 2.34
C GLU A 374 -12.73 -2.35 3.21
N ALA A 375 -11.61 -1.90 2.64
CA ALA A 375 -10.65 -1.06 3.34
C ALA A 375 -11.19 0.36 3.59
N ILE A 376 -10.76 0.98 4.69
CA ILE A 376 -11.07 2.38 4.99
C ILE A 376 -10.20 3.29 4.12
N LYS A 377 -10.79 3.94 3.13
CA LYS A 377 -10.11 4.87 2.22
C LYS A 377 -10.21 6.28 2.78
N VAL A 378 -9.06 6.90 3.01
CA VAL A 378 -8.98 8.21 3.68
C VAL A 378 -8.56 9.27 2.68
N GLY A 379 -9.47 10.19 2.38
CA GLY A 379 -9.19 11.42 1.62
C GLY A 379 -8.90 12.60 2.52
N ASN A 380 -8.48 13.71 1.91
CA ASN A 380 -8.33 14.98 2.60
C ASN A 380 -9.70 15.64 2.86
N ILE A 381 -9.78 16.44 3.91
CA ILE A 381 -10.93 17.31 4.20
C ILE A 381 -10.48 18.78 4.15
N ASP A 382 -11.32 19.65 3.60
CA ASP A 382 -11.14 21.09 3.61
C ASP A 382 -11.66 21.74 4.92
#